data_71b02cd0bcbeefdfa77b0ee9bd7b9b8a
#
_entry.id   71b02cd0bcbeefdfa77b0ee9bd7b9b8a
#
_cell.length_a   1.000
_cell.length_b   1.000
_cell.length_c   1.000
_cell.angle_alpha   90.00
_cell.angle_beta   90.00
_cell.angle_gamma   90.00
#
_symmetry.space_group_name_H-M   'P 1'
#
loop_
_entity.id
_entity.type
_entity.pdbx_description
1 polymer ?
#
loop_
_entity_poly.entity_id
_entity_poly.type
_entity_poly.pdbx_seq_one_letter_code
_entity_poly.pdbx_strand_id
1 'polypeptide(L)' 'MNAKEITEWIEDRGELMIMKKDGEGFVIAARAPDGMWKTAEAETLARAITLWEEA' A
#
# COMPACT_ATOMS: atom_id res chain seq x y z
N MET A 1 -3.48 -3.12 -11.80
CA MET A 1 -2.12 -2.60 -11.53
C MET A 1 -1.11 -3.70 -11.78
N ASN A 2 -0.11 -3.46 -12.62
CA ASN A 2 0.90 -4.47 -12.91
C ASN A 2 2.14 -4.27 -12.02
N ALA A 3 3.11 -5.17 -12.14
CA ALA A 3 4.30 -5.12 -11.28
C ALA A 3 5.08 -3.82 -11.42
N LYS A 4 5.17 -3.28 -12.64
CA LYS A 4 5.87 -2.03 -12.87
C LYS A 4 5.19 -0.87 -12.16
N GLU A 5 3.87 -0.82 -12.25
CA GLU A 5 3.09 0.23 -11.58
C GLU A 5 3.20 0.14 -10.07
N ILE A 6 3.18 -1.08 -9.54
CA ILE A 6 3.35 -1.29 -8.10
C ILE A 6 4.73 -0.81 -7.65
N THR A 7 5.76 -1.16 -8.41
CA THR A 7 7.13 -0.74 -8.10
C THR A 7 7.24 0.78 -8.10
N GLU A 8 6.68 1.43 -9.12
CA GLU A 8 6.72 2.89 -9.22
C GLU A 8 5.97 3.54 -8.07
N TRP A 9 4.82 2.96 -7.70
CA TRP A 9 4.05 3.49 -6.58
C TRP A 9 4.85 3.43 -5.28
N ILE A 10 5.55 2.31 -5.06
CA ILE A 10 6.38 2.13 -3.87
C ILE A 10 7.53 3.13 -3.87
N GLU A 11 8.18 3.30 -5.02
CA GLU A 11 9.35 4.19 -5.13
C GLU A 11 8.97 5.66 -4.92
N ASP A 12 7.73 6.02 -5.22
CA ASP A 12 7.26 7.39 -5.05
C ASP A 12 6.97 7.74 -3.59
N ARG A 13 6.95 6.75 -2.71
CA ARG A 13 6.65 6.99 -1.29
C ARG A 13 7.94 7.24 -0.53
N GLY A 14 7.92 8.26 0.34
CA GLY A 14 9.08 8.54 1.18
C GLY A 14 9.22 7.52 2.30
N GLU A 15 8.10 7.16 2.90
CA GLU A 15 8.06 6.17 3.97
C GLU A 15 6.91 5.22 3.73
N LEU A 16 7.18 3.93 3.80
CA LEU A 16 6.20 2.91 3.46
C LEU A 16 6.55 1.61 4.17
N MET A 17 5.54 0.96 4.71
CA MET A 17 5.68 -0.37 5.26
C MET A 17 4.66 -1.29 4.59
N ILE A 18 5.12 -2.47 4.19
CA ILE A 18 4.24 -3.49 3.63
C ILE A 18 4.41 -4.74 4.48
N MET A 19 3.32 -5.31 4.92
CA MET A 19 3.34 -6.51 5.73
C MET A 19 2.41 -7.54 5.11
N LYS A 20 2.90 -8.76 5.01
CA LYS A 20 2.07 -9.87 4.56
C LYS A 20 1.45 -10.53 5.79
N LYS A 21 0.16 -10.72 5.76
CA LYS A 21 -0.54 -11.37 6.87
C LYS A 21 -0.43 -12.88 6.76
N ASP A 22 -0.45 -13.54 7.90
CA ASP A 22 -0.52 -14.99 7.94
C ASP A 22 -1.75 -15.46 7.18
N GLY A 23 -1.55 -16.42 6.29
CA GLY A 23 -2.62 -16.96 5.48
C GLY A 23 -2.79 -16.16 4.20
N GLU A 24 -3.49 -15.07 4.25
CA GLU A 24 -3.80 -14.29 3.05
C GLU A 24 -3.81 -12.80 3.34
N GLY A 25 -3.38 -12.03 2.35
CA GLY A 25 -3.57 -10.60 2.41
C GLY A 25 -2.31 -9.82 2.72
N PHE A 26 -2.45 -8.51 2.52
CA PHE A 26 -1.37 -7.56 2.72
C PHE A 26 -1.89 -6.35 3.46
N VAL A 27 -1.03 -5.75 4.29
CA VAL A 27 -1.31 -4.47 4.94
C VAL A 27 -0.27 -3.48 4.45
N ILE A 28 -0.72 -2.30 4.05
CA ILE A 28 0.15 -1.20 3.66
C ILE A 28 -0.01 -0.09 4.67
N ALA A 29 1.11 0.49 5.08
CA ALA A 29 1.09 1.71 5.88
C ALA A 29 2.03 2.71 5.21
N ALA A 30 1.51 3.89 4.89
CA ALA A 30 2.29 4.92 4.23
C ALA A 30 1.79 6.29 4.65
N ARG A 31 2.64 7.30 4.52
CA ARG A 31 2.23 8.66 4.84
C ARG A 31 1.35 9.22 3.73
N ALA A 32 0.22 9.77 4.14
CA ALA A 32 -0.65 10.50 3.24
C ALA A 32 -0.09 11.91 3.01
N PRO A 33 -0.59 12.66 2.02
CA PRO A 33 -0.11 14.03 1.76
C PRO A 33 -0.20 14.96 2.96
N ASP A 34 -1.11 14.68 3.89
CA ASP A 34 -1.25 15.50 5.11
C ASP A 34 -0.22 15.17 6.18
N GLY A 35 0.67 14.22 5.91
CA GLY A 35 1.71 13.81 6.85
C GLY A 35 1.32 12.72 7.82
N MET A 36 0.07 12.32 7.82
CA MET A 36 -0.42 11.28 8.72
C MET A 36 -0.24 9.90 8.12
N TRP A 37 0.04 8.91 8.96
CA TRP A 37 0.11 7.52 8.51
C TRP A 37 -1.29 7.02 8.21
N LYS A 38 -1.43 6.40 7.06
CA LYS A 38 -2.69 5.83 6.61
C LYS A 38 -2.46 4.37 6.23
N THR A 39 -3.38 3.50 6.63
CA THR A 39 -3.24 2.06 6.37
C THR A 39 -4.37 1.55 5.49
N ALA A 40 -4.09 0.46 4.79
CA ALA A 40 -5.10 -0.26 4.02
C ALA A 40 -4.74 -1.74 4.02
N GLU A 41 -5.75 -2.57 3.92
CA GLU A 41 -5.59 -4.02 3.94
C GLU A 41 -6.46 -4.65 2.86
N ALA A 42 -5.90 -5.63 2.15
CA ALA A 42 -6.64 -6.36 1.13
C ALA A 42 -5.97 -7.68 0.84
N GLU A 43 -6.64 -8.55 0.08
CA GLU A 43 -6.11 -9.86 -0.25
C GLU A 43 -4.89 -9.80 -1.15
N THR A 44 -4.80 -8.78 -2.00
CA THR A 44 -3.65 -8.61 -2.88
C THR A 44 -3.02 -7.25 -2.63
N LEU A 45 -1.73 -7.14 -2.94
CA LEU A 45 -1.01 -5.88 -2.80
C LEU A 45 -1.61 -4.80 -3.68
N ALA A 46 -1.96 -5.12 -4.92
CA ALA A 46 -2.55 -4.16 -5.83
C ALA A 46 -3.86 -3.61 -5.27
N ARG A 47 -4.71 -4.49 -4.70
CA ARG A 47 -5.97 -4.05 -4.13
C ARG A 47 -5.76 -3.18 -2.89
N ALA A 48 -4.78 -3.54 -2.06
CA ALA A 48 -4.45 -2.75 -0.88
C ALA A 48 -4.02 -1.34 -1.27
N ILE A 49 -3.20 -1.22 -2.32
CA ILE A 49 -2.77 0.07 -2.85
C ILE A 49 -3.98 0.88 -3.32
N THR A 50 -4.87 0.25 -4.07
CA THR A 50 -6.08 0.92 -4.56
C THR A 50 -6.92 1.44 -3.40
N LEU A 51 -7.13 0.61 -2.38
CA LEU A 51 -7.90 1.03 -1.20
C LEU A 51 -7.22 2.18 -0.47
N TRP A 52 -5.89 2.13 -0.38
CA TRP A 52 -5.13 3.20 0.26
C TRP A 52 -5.34 4.52 -0.47
N GLU A 53 -5.31 4.49 -1.81
CA GLU A 53 -5.49 5.69 -2.62
C GLU A 53 -6.91 6.27 -2.50
N GLU A 54 -7.90 5.40 -2.36
CA GLU A 54 -9.31 5.82 -2.29
C GLU A 54 -9.73 6.34 -0.92
N ALA A 55 -8.99 6.03 0.11
CA ALA A 55 -9.35 6.38 1.48
C ALA A 55 -9.12 7.85 1.80
#